data_d296d5830909aa62b891e82d241cf9b5
#
_entry.id   d296d5830909aa62b891e82d241cf9b5
#
_cell.length_a   1.000
_cell.length_b   1.000
_cell.length_c   1.000
_cell.angle_alpha   90.00
_cell.angle_beta   90.00
_cell.angle_gamma   90.00
#
_symmetry.space_group_name_H-M   'P 1'
#
loop_
_entity.id
_entity.type
_entity.pdbx_description
1 polymer ?
#
loop_
_entity_poly.entity_id
_entity_poly.type
_entity_poly.pdbx_seq_one_letter_code
_entity_poly.pdbx_strand_id
1 'polypeptide(L)'
;MKIKLAENIRSFRKERKMTQEELAEALGVTVGAVHKWEKELSTPDLSLIFAMADLFATSTDVLLGYQWQNSSVRDSVQKVQQLIQEKSLEDAVSEAEKAMKKYPNIFEIVYQGAMAYLEWSHTFDMNGGMKDWQKTAHTRGEEVFKHALELLPQNKDPEINHISLSRQFSEFHEFCMYIYRSIDVLKESNVCGINDARIGHLYVAYLHDLTQAEAYLSKAYTTALRDMDCVIAAFSDICSERNDCKNAIACLEWSRKLMRGIQTEDDITELDRYDIRLDLSAALYSCDSGDLENTHYYLKRMLEKAVRFDATAPEDIKLPVINTIMHIQELPHYANIWTGKPIMEWLEQLDLFTDEDLPGFKAIWEAVKEEVL
;
A
#
# COMPACT_ATOMS: atom_id res chain seq x y z
N MET A 1 -10.09 -8.35 40.53
CA MET A 1 -9.59 -9.22 39.47
C MET A 1 -9.81 -10.65 39.92
N LYS A 2 -10.63 -11.43 39.16
CA LYS A 2 -10.90 -12.82 39.55
C LYS A 2 -10.06 -13.72 38.66
N ILE A 3 -9.05 -14.39 39.22
CA ILE A 3 -8.21 -15.34 38.50
C ILE A 3 -9.04 -16.60 38.27
N LYS A 4 -9.14 -17.09 37.02
CA LYS A 4 -9.92 -18.29 36.66
C LYS A 4 -9.03 -19.54 36.55
N LEU A 5 -7.87 -19.54 37.18
CA LEU A 5 -6.87 -20.59 37.03
C LEU A 5 -7.43 -22.00 37.30
N ALA A 6 -8.19 -22.19 38.38
CA ALA A 6 -8.75 -23.47 38.74
C ALA A 6 -9.75 -24.01 37.71
N GLU A 7 -10.64 -23.14 37.21
CA GLU A 7 -11.60 -23.48 36.17
C GLU A 7 -10.87 -23.87 34.88
N ASN A 8 -9.82 -23.12 34.50
CA ASN A 8 -9.06 -23.33 33.28
C ASN A 8 -8.21 -24.59 33.34
N ILE A 9 -7.53 -24.87 34.47
CA ILE A 9 -6.81 -26.15 34.65
C ILE A 9 -7.76 -27.33 34.44
N ARG A 10 -8.93 -27.29 35.06
CA ARG A 10 -9.95 -28.32 34.91
C ARG A 10 -10.48 -28.44 33.48
N SER A 11 -10.70 -27.32 32.80
CA SER A 11 -11.20 -27.29 31.42
C SER A 11 -10.18 -27.89 30.46
N PHE A 12 -8.96 -27.38 30.45
CA PHE A 12 -7.89 -27.84 29.56
C PHE A 12 -7.52 -29.31 29.79
N ARG A 13 -7.49 -29.77 31.05
CA ARG A 13 -7.30 -31.18 31.35
C ARG A 13 -8.38 -32.06 30.70
N LYS A 14 -9.67 -31.66 30.87
CA LYS A 14 -10.80 -32.37 30.29
C LYS A 14 -10.81 -32.35 28.75
N GLU A 15 -10.48 -31.24 28.14
CA GLU A 15 -10.35 -31.11 26.68
C GLU A 15 -9.31 -32.06 26.12
N ARG A 16 -8.24 -32.33 26.89
CA ARG A 16 -7.20 -33.31 26.56
C ARG A 16 -7.52 -34.74 27.04
N LYS A 17 -8.74 -34.93 27.59
CA LYS A 17 -9.22 -36.25 28.08
C LYS A 17 -8.32 -36.86 29.17
N MET A 18 -7.58 -36.04 29.92
CA MET A 18 -6.71 -36.47 31.00
C MET A 18 -7.48 -36.61 32.33
N THR A 19 -7.10 -37.61 33.13
CA THR A 19 -7.51 -37.73 34.54
C THR A 19 -6.67 -36.81 35.41
N GLN A 20 -7.05 -36.61 36.69
CA GLN A 20 -6.23 -35.85 37.63
C GLN A 20 -4.90 -36.56 37.92
N GLU A 21 -4.88 -37.87 37.92
CA GLU A 21 -3.71 -38.72 38.04
C GLU A 21 -2.72 -38.49 36.91
N GLU A 22 -3.19 -38.54 35.66
CA GLU A 22 -2.36 -38.33 34.48
C GLU A 22 -1.79 -36.90 34.40
N LEU A 23 -2.57 -35.90 34.81
CA LEU A 23 -2.05 -34.54 34.91
C LEU A 23 -1.00 -34.42 36.01
N ALA A 24 -1.21 -35.05 37.16
CA ALA A 24 -0.27 -35.06 38.26
C ALA A 24 1.05 -35.71 37.87
N GLU A 25 0.99 -36.85 37.17
CA GLU A 25 2.16 -37.58 36.63
C GLU A 25 2.92 -36.71 35.63
N ALA A 26 2.24 -36.08 34.68
CA ALA A 26 2.84 -35.23 33.64
C ALA A 26 3.57 -34.00 34.24
N LEU A 27 3.11 -33.50 35.41
CA LEU A 27 3.69 -32.35 36.07
C LEU A 27 4.66 -32.74 37.23
N GLY A 28 4.82 -34.01 37.51
CA GLY A 28 5.67 -34.50 38.61
C GLY A 28 5.18 -34.11 40.00
N VAL A 29 3.86 -34.04 40.22
CA VAL A 29 3.21 -33.64 41.45
C VAL A 29 2.26 -34.71 41.99
N THR A 30 1.73 -34.52 43.21
CA THR A 30 0.74 -35.47 43.75
C THR A 30 -0.66 -35.18 43.17
N VAL A 31 -1.49 -36.22 43.05
CA VAL A 31 -2.90 -36.09 42.63
C VAL A 31 -3.67 -35.14 43.56
N GLY A 32 -3.37 -35.16 44.84
CA GLY A 32 -3.94 -34.26 45.85
C GLY A 32 -3.59 -32.79 45.60
N ALA A 33 -2.45 -32.49 44.97
CA ALA A 33 -2.10 -31.11 44.60
C ALA A 33 -3.00 -30.63 43.45
N VAL A 34 -3.16 -31.43 42.38
CA VAL A 34 -4.05 -31.14 41.23
C VAL A 34 -5.48 -30.96 41.73
N HIS A 35 -5.97 -31.84 42.60
CA HIS A 35 -7.29 -31.72 43.17
C HIS A 35 -7.50 -30.39 43.92
N LYS A 36 -6.50 -29.98 44.77
CA LYS A 36 -6.55 -28.72 45.49
C LYS A 36 -6.58 -27.50 44.53
N TRP A 37 -5.81 -27.54 43.45
CA TRP A 37 -5.80 -26.45 42.46
C TRP A 37 -7.16 -26.34 41.75
N GLU A 38 -7.75 -27.45 41.30
CA GLU A 38 -9.06 -27.45 40.64
C GLU A 38 -10.22 -27.08 41.55
N LYS A 39 -10.00 -27.12 42.88
CA LYS A 39 -10.97 -26.72 43.91
C LYS A 39 -10.67 -25.37 44.54
N GLU A 40 -9.71 -24.61 44.03
CA GLU A 40 -9.27 -23.32 44.61
C GLU A 40 -8.77 -23.38 46.06
N LEU A 41 -8.37 -24.57 46.51
CA LEU A 41 -7.85 -24.79 47.88
C LEU A 41 -6.38 -24.42 48.03
N SER A 42 -5.65 -24.38 46.92
CA SER A 42 -4.27 -23.91 46.81
C SER A 42 -3.96 -23.48 45.38
N THR A 43 -2.86 -22.75 45.20
CA THR A 43 -2.38 -22.30 43.89
C THR A 43 -1.08 -23.04 43.58
N PRO A 44 -0.87 -23.50 42.31
CA PRO A 44 0.42 -23.99 41.86
C PRO A 44 1.47 -22.88 41.91
N ASP A 45 2.73 -23.26 42.07
CA ASP A 45 3.81 -22.30 41.92
C ASP A 45 3.98 -21.83 40.45
N LEU A 46 4.77 -20.78 40.27
CA LEU A 46 4.93 -20.17 38.93
C LEU A 46 5.54 -21.13 37.92
N SER A 47 6.46 -22.01 38.33
CA SER A 47 7.10 -22.97 37.43
C SER A 47 6.11 -24.00 36.92
N LEU A 48 5.18 -24.43 37.77
CA LEU A 48 4.09 -25.35 37.37
C LEU A 48 3.05 -24.67 36.48
N ILE A 49 2.83 -23.36 36.65
CA ILE A 49 1.96 -22.60 35.71
C ILE A 49 2.57 -22.57 34.32
N PHE A 50 3.88 -22.36 34.17
CA PHE A 50 4.57 -22.45 32.88
C PHE A 50 4.50 -23.87 32.32
N ALA A 51 4.81 -24.88 33.11
CA ALA A 51 4.74 -26.29 32.68
C ALA A 51 3.33 -26.70 32.22
N MET A 52 2.29 -26.22 32.91
CA MET A 52 0.90 -26.45 32.47
C MET A 52 0.57 -25.69 31.18
N ALA A 53 1.04 -24.46 31.00
CA ALA A 53 0.83 -23.72 29.78
C ALA A 53 1.45 -24.43 28.55
N ASP A 54 2.68 -24.94 28.72
CA ASP A 54 3.35 -25.76 27.70
C ASP A 54 2.62 -27.09 27.46
N LEU A 55 2.25 -27.82 28.52
CA LEU A 55 1.51 -29.08 28.42
C LEU A 55 0.18 -28.91 27.71
N PHE A 56 -0.53 -27.82 27.97
CA PHE A 56 -1.82 -27.50 27.37
C PHE A 56 -1.69 -26.73 26.04
N ALA A 57 -0.46 -26.47 25.54
CA ALA A 57 -0.18 -25.67 24.35
C ALA A 57 -1.01 -24.36 24.33
N THR A 58 -0.96 -23.63 25.44
CA THR A 58 -1.69 -22.36 25.63
C THR A 58 -0.77 -21.32 26.27
N SER A 59 -1.18 -20.03 26.27
CA SER A 59 -0.41 -19.03 26.99
C SER A 59 -0.72 -19.04 28.49
N THR A 60 0.23 -18.58 29.31
CA THR A 60 0.03 -18.40 30.76
C THR A 60 -1.13 -17.47 31.06
N ASP A 61 -1.35 -16.43 30.25
CA ASP A 61 -2.46 -15.50 30.41
C ASP A 61 -3.81 -16.16 30.24
N VAL A 62 -3.93 -17.03 29.22
CA VAL A 62 -5.16 -17.81 28.98
C VAL A 62 -5.36 -18.82 30.12
N LEU A 63 -4.28 -19.49 30.57
CA LEU A 63 -4.34 -20.45 31.69
C LEU A 63 -4.76 -19.78 32.98
N LEU A 64 -4.22 -18.57 33.27
CA LEU A 64 -4.60 -17.78 34.47
C LEU A 64 -6.01 -17.20 34.34
N GLY A 65 -6.62 -17.26 33.15
CA GLY A 65 -7.89 -16.58 32.86
C GLY A 65 -7.75 -15.06 32.96
N TYR A 66 -6.54 -14.58 32.72
CA TYR A 66 -6.26 -13.15 32.65
C TYR A 66 -6.88 -12.61 31.35
N GLN A 67 -8.11 -12.20 31.46
CA GLN A 67 -8.69 -11.34 30.43
C GLN A 67 -8.24 -9.92 30.77
N TRP A 68 -7.31 -9.45 29.97
CA TRP A 68 -6.93 -8.05 30.03
C TRP A 68 -8.22 -7.22 30.02
N GLN A 69 -8.42 -6.39 31.04
CA GLN A 69 -9.60 -5.56 31.11
C GLN A 69 -9.51 -4.51 29.99
N ASN A 70 -9.83 -4.92 28.77
CA ASN A 70 -9.91 -4.07 27.59
C ASN A 70 -10.85 -2.86 27.77
N SER A 71 -11.74 -2.88 28.78
CA SER A 71 -12.66 -1.75 29.00
C SER A 71 -11.90 -0.47 29.30
N SER A 72 -10.98 -0.47 30.28
CA SER A 72 -10.30 0.78 30.67
C SER A 72 -9.28 1.30 29.64
N VAL A 73 -8.70 0.41 28.83
CA VAL A 73 -7.86 0.81 27.67
C VAL A 73 -8.75 1.40 26.58
N ARG A 74 -9.84 0.69 26.25
CA ARG A 74 -10.82 1.15 25.27
C ARG A 74 -11.44 2.49 25.66
N ASP A 75 -11.81 2.65 26.94
CA ASP A 75 -12.37 3.90 27.45
C ASP A 75 -11.36 5.06 27.33
N SER A 76 -10.06 4.80 27.61
CA SER A 76 -9.01 5.82 27.44
C SER A 76 -8.81 6.17 25.96
N VAL A 77 -8.77 5.18 25.06
CA VAL A 77 -8.66 5.38 23.62
C VAL A 77 -9.84 6.21 23.11
N GLN A 78 -11.08 5.81 23.44
CA GLN A 78 -12.29 6.52 23.02
C GLN A 78 -12.35 7.96 23.52
N LYS A 79 -11.89 8.21 24.74
CA LYS A 79 -11.86 9.55 25.30
C LYS A 79 -10.89 10.46 24.56
N VAL A 80 -9.68 9.97 24.24
CA VAL A 80 -8.71 10.75 23.43
C VAL A 80 -9.27 11.01 22.05
N GLN A 81 -9.85 10.00 21.39
CA GLN A 81 -10.49 10.16 20.07
C GLN A 81 -11.62 11.18 20.09
N GLN A 82 -12.47 11.15 21.11
CA GLN A 82 -13.55 12.12 21.27
C GLN A 82 -13.01 13.55 21.40
N LEU A 83 -11.99 13.78 22.22
CA LEU A 83 -11.36 15.09 22.40
C LEU A 83 -10.71 15.61 21.10
N ILE A 84 -10.11 14.72 20.30
CA ILE A 84 -9.60 15.05 18.97
C ILE A 84 -10.76 15.48 18.04
N GLN A 85 -11.87 14.74 18.00
CA GLN A 85 -13.04 15.06 17.19
C GLN A 85 -13.69 16.40 17.59
N GLU A 86 -13.73 16.69 18.90
CA GLU A 86 -14.23 17.94 19.47
C GLU A 86 -13.25 19.11 19.27
N LYS A 87 -12.07 18.86 18.68
CA LYS A 87 -10.96 19.83 18.51
C LYS A 87 -10.44 20.41 19.83
N SER A 88 -10.62 19.71 20.95
CA SER A 88 -10.03 20.02 22.25
C SER A 88 -8.64 19.38 22.35
N LEU A 89 -7.68 19.89 21.56
CA LEU A 89 -6.44 19.17 21.25
C LEU A 89 -5.43 19.18 22.41
N GLU A 90 -5.37 20.26 23.20
CA GLU A 90 -4.56 20.30 24.42
C GLU A 90 -5.06 19.29 25.47
N ASP A 91 -6.38 19.18 25.62
CA ASP A 91 -6.99 18.20 26.50
C ASP A 91 -6.77 16.76 25.98
N ALA A 92 -6.83 16.56 24.65
CA ALA A 92 -6.55 15.27 24.02
C ALA A 92 -5.12 14.80 24.34
N VAL A 93 -4.12 15.68 24.18
CA VAL A 93 -2.72 15.38 24.53
C VAL A 93 -2.58 15.11 26.03
N SER A 94 -3.21 15.93 26.89
CA SER A 94 -3.17 15.74 28.34
C SER A 94 -3.76 14.39 28.77
N GLU A 95 -4.88 13.98 28.17
CA GLU A 95 -5.52 12.70 28.49
C GLU A 95 -4.71 11.52 27.93
N ALA A 96 -4.14 11.67 26.71
CA ALA A 96 -3.25 10.68 26.12
C ALA A 96 -2.00 10.46 27.01
N GLU A 97 -1.38 11.52 27.52
CA GLU A 97 -0.24 11.41 28.45
C GLU A 97 -0.60 10.67 29.75
N LYS A 98 -1.80 10.91 30.31
CA LYS A 98 -2.28 10.14 31.48
C LYS A 98 -2.46 8.66 31.13
N ALA A 99 -3.03 8.37 29.98
CA ALA A 99 -3.22 7.01 29.50
C ALA A 99 -1.89 6.29 29.25
N MET A 100 -0.92 6.94 28.61
CA MET A 100 0.42 6.39 28.36
C MET A 100 1.21 6.15 29.65
N LYS A 101 1.08 7.00 30.68
CA LYS A 101 1.66 6.74 32.01
C LYS A 101 1.09 5.48 32.66
N LYS A 102 -0.20 5.19 32.45
CA LYS A 102 -0.88 4.01 32.99
C LYS A 102 -0.62 2.75 32.16
N TYR A 103 -0.50 2.89 30.87
CA TYR A 103 -0.38 1.80 29.90
C TYR A 103 0.73 2.08 28.86
N PRO A 104 2.01 2.15 29.30
CA PRO A 104 3.09 2.65 28.46
C PRO A 104 3.41 1.77 27.24
N ASN A 105 3.12 0.46 27.33
CA ASN A 105 3.51 -0.51 26.30
C ASN A 105 2.31 -1.10 25.55
N ILE A 106 1.23 -0.33 25.41
CA ILE A 106 0.06 -0.73 24.64
C ILE A 106 -0.01 0.09 23.38
N PHE A 107 0.09 -0.59 22.23
CA PHE A 107 0.10 0.08 20.93
C PHE A 107 -1.07 1.06 20.77
N GLU A 108 -2.30 0.62 21.01
CA GLU A 108 -3.50 1.45 20.80
C GLU A 108 -3.47 2.76 21.61
N ILE A 109 -2.93 2.72 22.82
CA ILE A 109 -2.79 3.91 23.68
C ILE A 109 -1.71 4.84 23.14
N VAL A 110 -0.53 4.30 22.82
CA VAL A 110 0.60 5.10 22.33
C VAL A 110 0.30 5.68 20.96
N TYR A 111 -0.35 4.90 20.08
CA TYR A 111 -0.81 5.37 18.78
C TYR A 111 -1.81 6.53 18.89
N GLN A 112 -2.80 6.44 19.79
CA GLN A 112 -3.71 7.56 20.03
C GLN A 112 -3.00 8.80 20.58
N GLY A 113 -1.95 8.59 21.39
CA GLY A 113 -1.07 9.67 21.84
C GLY A 113 -0.36 10.34 20.65
N ALA A 114 0.20 9.55 19.74
CA ALA A 114 0.84 10.07 18.52
C ALA A 114 -0.16 10.88 17.67
N MET A 115 -1.39 10.38 17.49
CA MET A 115 -2.43 11.09 16.76
C MET A 115 -2.86 12.39 17.45
N ALA A 116 -2.94 12.42 18.76
CA ALA A 116 -3.24 13.64 19.50
C ALA A 116 -2.15 14.71 19.29
N TYR A 117 -0.87 14.32 19.30
CA TYR A 117 0.25 15.23 19.01
C TYR A 117 0.24 15.70 17.55
N LEU A 118 -0.08 14.82 16.59
CA LEU A 118 -0.21 15.19 15.18
C LEU A 118 -1.30 16.24 15.00
N GLU A 119 -2.51 15.97 15.47
CA GLU A 119 -3.63 16.91 15.33
C GLU A 119 -3.34 18.25 16.02
N TRP A 120 -2.69 18.21 17.20
CA TRP A 120 -2.30 19.43 17.89
C TRP A 120 -1.26 20.22 17.13
N SER A 121 -0.31 19.57 16.46
CA SER A 121 0.70 20.24 15.64
C SER A 121 0.11 21.06 14.48
N HIS A 122 -1.05 20.67 13.94
CA HIS A 122 -1.77 21.43 12.91
C HIS A 122 -2.22 22.83 13.38
N THR A 123 -2.30 23.04 14.70
CA THR A 123 -2.69 24.34 15.28
C THR A 123 -1.50 25.24 15.60
N PHE A 124 -0.26 24.77 15.36
CA PHE A 124 0.93 25.54 15.67
C PHE A 124 1.06 26.74 14.71
N ASP A 125 1.06 27.95 15.29
CA ASP A 125 1.38 29.16 14.53
C ASP A 125 2.90 29.26 14.35
N MET A 126 3.35 29.08 13.14
CA MET A 126 4.77 29.11 12.78
C MET A 126 5.24 30.48 12.29
N ASN A 127 4.35 31.49 12.24
CA ASN A 127 4.70 32.86 11.93
C ASN A 127 5.61 33.43 13.05
N GLY A 128 6.88 33.65 12.74
CA GLY A 128 7.86 34.13 13.72
C GLY A 128 8.70 33.03 14.37
N GLY A 129 8.57 31.78 13.94
CA GLY A 129 9.32 30.62 14.42
C GLY A 129 8.67 29.89 15.60
N MET A 130 9.18 28.69 15.91
CA MET A 130 8.64 27.86 17.00
C MET A 130 8.89 28.49 18.38
N LYS A 131 7.83 28.57 19.17
CA LYS A 131 7.88 28.93 20.60
C LYS A 131 8.47 27.76 21.41
N ASP A 132 9.00 28.04 22.59
CA ASP A 132 9.67 27.01 23.42
C ASP A 132 8.72 25.87 23.83
N TRP A 133 7.45 26.17 24.11
CA TRP A 133 6.46 25.13 24.40
C TRP A 133 6.16 24.22 23.18
N GLN A 134 6.18 24.78 21.95
CA GLN A 134 6.02 24.00 20.71
C GLN A 134 7.22 23.08 20.48
N LYS A 135 8.44 23.55 20.76
CA LYS A 135 9.65 22.70 20.71
C LYS A 135 9.59 21.55 21.70
N THR A 136 9.11 21.81 22.93
CA THR A 136 8.92 20.79 23.95
C THR A 136 7.86 19.78 23.52
N ALA A 137 6.73 20.25 22.98
CA ALA A 137 5.67 19.41 22.45
C ALA A 137 6.16 18.56 21.27
N HIS A 138 6.95 19.16 20.36
CA HIS A 138 7.56 18.41 19.26
C HIS A 138 8.49 17.30 19.76
N THR A 139 9.40 17.60 20.69
CA THR A 139 10.32 16.60 21.24
C THR A 139 9.56 15.43 21.87
N ARG A 140 8.51 15.74 22.63
CA ARG A 140 7.70 14.70 23.25
C ARG A 140 6.87 13.90 22.25
N GLY A 141 6.26 14.56 21.27
CA GLY A 141 5.52 13.90 20.19
C GLY A 141 6.42 12.98 19.36
N GLU A 142 7.66 13.40 19.06
CA GLU A 142 8.66 12.58 18.38
C GLU A 142 8.97 11.28 19.15
N GLU A 143 9.13 11.38 20.48
CA GLU A 143 9.32 10.18 21.33
C GLU A 143 8.11 9.24 21.26
N VAL A 144 6.89 9.81 21.29
CA VAL A 144 5.65 9.03 21.24
C VAL A 144 5.50 8.33 19.89
N PHE A 145 5.82 9.00 18.77
CA PHE A 145 5.79 8.37 17.44
C PHE A 145 6.82 7.25 17.31
N LYS A 146 8.05 7.46 17.78
CA LYS A 146 9.09 6.41 17.79
C LYS A 146 8.63 5.19 18.59
N HIS A 147 8.06 5.44 19.77
CA HIS A 147 7.55 4.35 20.60
C HIS A 147 6.35 3.64 19.97
N ALA A 148 5.45 4.36 19.27
CA ALA A 148 4.38 3.75 18.51
C ALA A 148 4.92 2.82 17.39
N LEU A 149 5.99 3.21 16.69
CA LEU A 149 6.66 2.36 15.69
C LEU A 149 7.26 1.09 16.32
N GLU A 150 7.87 1.18 17.50
CA GLU A 150 8.39 0.02 18.25
C GLU A 150 7.28 -0.96 18.63
N LEU A 151 6.11 -0.45 19.02
CA LEU A 151 4.96 -1.25 19.44
C LEU A 151 4.08 -1.73 18.27
N LEU A 152 4.33 -1.27 17.05
CA LEU A 152 3.53 -1.61 15.87
C LEU A 152 3.29 -3.11 15.64
N PRO A 153 4.23 -4.04 16.00
CA PRO A 153 3.95 -5.48 15.91
C PRO A 153 2.77 -5.97 16.74
N GLN A 154 2.30 -5.21 17.73
CA GLN A 154 1.10 -5.53 18.52
C GLN A 154 -0.20 -5.18 17.77
N ASN A 155 -0.11 -4.34 16.73
CA ASN A 155 -1.27 -3.87 15.98
C ASN A 155 -1.94 -5.00 15.20
N LYS A 156 -3.29 -4.95 15.15
CA LYS A 156 -4.12 -5.90 14.41
C LYS A 156 -4.91 -5.26 13.26
N ASP A 157 -4.89 -3.93 13.19
CA ASP A 157 -5.56 -3.18 12.13
C ASP A 157 -4.65 -3.12 10.89
N PRO A 158 -5.02 -3.72 9.74
CA PRO A 158 -4.18 -3.72 8.55
C PRO A 158 -3.96 -2.32 7.96
N GLU A 159 -4.85 -1.37 8.22
CA GLU A 159 -4.72 0.01 7.74
C GLU A 159 -3.60 0.77 8.47
N ILE A 160 -3.28 0.36 9.71
CA ILE A 160 -2.17 0.92 10.47
C ILE A 160 -0.95 0.03 10.30
N ASN A 161 -0.06 0.41 9.42
CA ASN A 161 1.18 -0.31 9.12
C ASN A 161 2.39 0.64 9.17
N HIS A 162 3.58 0.10 8.93
CA HIS A 162 4.80 0.89 9.02
C HIS A 162 4.79 2.10 8.06
N ILE A 163 4.23 1.95 6.85
CA ILE A 163 4.18 3.04 5.87
C ILE A 163 3.19 4.12 6.32
N SER A 164 1.96 3.74 6.73
CA SER A 164 0.95 4.71 7.16
C SER A 164 1.39 5.46 8.41
N LEU A 165 1.96 4.77 9.40
CA LEU A 165 2.45 5.41 10.64
C LEU A 165 3.67 6.31 10.37
N SER A 166 4.59 5.90 9.49
CA SER A 166 5.72 6.75 9.09
C SER A 166 5.27 8.01 8.34
N ARG A 167 4.22 7.93 7.52
CA ARG A 167 3.64 9.11 6.87
C ARG A 167 3.03 10.08 7.87
N GLN A 168 2.30 9.59 8.87
CA GLN A 168 1.76 10.40 9.96
C GLN A 168 2.88 11.04 10.78
N PHE A 169 3.96 10.31 11.04
CA PHE A 169 5.14 10.85 11.73
C PHE A 169 5.87 11.91 10.91
N SER A 170 6.01 11.70 9.60
CA SER A 170 6.54 12.71 8.67
C SER A 170 5.68 13.98 8.68
N GLU A 171 4.36 13.83 8.62
CA GLU A 171 3.40 14.93 8.67
C GLU A 171 3.52 15.73 9.97
N PHE A 172 3.67 15.06 11.12
CA PHE A 172 3.93 15.71 12.40
C PHE A 172 5.20 16.56 12.37
N HIS A 173 6.30 16.05 11.80
CA HIS A 173 7.53 16.82 11.63
C HIS A 173 7.35 18.02 10.69
N GLU A 174 6.58 17.85 9.60
CA GLU A 174 6.30 18.90 8.63
C GLU A 174 5.55 20.07 9.28
N PHE A 175 4.47 19.79 10.00
CA PHE A 175 3.72 20.84 10.72
C PHE A 175 4.54 21.51 11.81
N CYS A 176 5.53 20.85 12.37
CA CYS A 176 6.50 21.45 13.28
C CYS A 176 7.70 22.09 12.56
N MET A 177 7.70 22.19 11.23
CA MET A 177 8.78 22.77 10.41
C MET A 177 10.14 22.05 10.51
N TYR A 178 10.15 20.78 10.94
CA TYR A 178 11.35 19.92 10.94
C TYR A 178 11.45 19.12 9.63
N ILE A 179 11.53 19.83 8.51
CA ILE A 179 11.39 19.27 7.16
C ILE A 179 12.41 18.17 6.85
N TYR A 180 13.68 18.34 7.25
CA TYR A 180 14.69 17.27 7.04
C TYR A 180 14.34 16.00 7.81
N ARG A 181 13.83 16.09 9.04
CA ARG A 181 13.37 14.91 9.80
C ARG A 181 12.15 14.26 9.16
N SER A 182 11.24 15.08 8.64
CA SER A 182 10.09 14.59 7.86
C SER A 182 10.56 13.76 6.65
N ILE A 183 11.52 14.26 5.89
CA ILE A 183 12.11 13.55 4.74
C ILE A 183 12.84 12.27 5.18
N ASP A 184 13.60 12.31 6.26
CA ASP A 184 14.33 11.13 6.75
C ASP A 184 13.38 9.99 7.13
N VAL A 185 12.30 10.28 7.85
CA VAL A 185 11.26 9.29 8.19
C VAL A 185 10.61 8.69 6.93
N LEU A 186 10.33 9.52 5.92
CA LEU A 186 9.79 9.02 4.66
C LEU A 186 10.78 8.14 3.90
N LYS A 187 12.08 8.49 3.91
CA LYS A 187 13.13 7.69 3.26
C LYS A 187 13.31 6.32 3.92
N GLU A 188 13.27 6.25 5.25
CA GLU A 188 13.35 4.99 5.99
C GLU A 188 12.21 4.02 5.66
N SER A 189 11.03 4.54 5.34
CA SER A 189 9.83 3.76 4.98
C SER A 189 9.55 3.71 3.48
N ASN A 190 10.49 4.15 2.62
CA ASN A 190 10.28 4.30 1.18
C ASN A 190 10.45 3.00 0.40
N VAL A 191 9.62 2.01 0.69
CA VAL A 191 9.63 0.73 -0.03
C VAL A 191 9.10 0.93 -1.45
N CYS A 192 9.86 0.52 -2.45
CA CYS A 192 9.50 0.64 -3.88
C CYS A 192 9.11 2.06 -4.34
N GLY A 193 9.62 3.10 -3.67
CA GLY A 193 9.35 4.49 -4.06
C GLY A 193 7.97 5.03 -3.64
N ILE A 194 7.26 4.35 -2.73
CA ILE A 194 5.89 4.72 -2.31
C ILE A 194 5.78 6.13 -1.71
N ASN A 195 6.90 6.69 -1.25
CA ASN A 195 6.97 8.02 -0.67
C ASN A 195 7.68 9.04 -1.59
N ASP A 196 8.12 8.65 -2.79
CA ASP A 196 8.91 9.53 -3.67
C ASP A 196 8.16 10.83 -3.99
N ALA A 197 6.86 10.76 -4.30
CA ALA A 197 6.05 11.95 -4.57
C ALA A 197 6.03 12.92 -3.39
N ARG A 198 5.88 12.42 -2.17
CA ARG A 198 5.85 13.24 -0.95
C ARG A 198 7.20 13.84 -0.65
N ILE A 199 8.28 13.05 -0.76
CA ILE A 199 9.66 13.52 -0.57
C ILE A 199 9.97 14.63 -1.58
N GLY A 200 9.67 14.42 -2.86
CA GLY A 200 9.87 15.43 -3.90
C GLY A 200 9.10 16.72 -3.62
N HIS A 201 7.84 16.60 -3.16
CA HIS A 201 7.04 17.75 -2.77
C HIS A 201 7.69 18.55 -1.63
N LEU A 202 8.19 17.89 -0.58
CA LEU A 202 8.87 18.57 0.54
C LEU A 202 10.12 19.32 0.09
N TYR A 203 10.90 18.75 -0.83
CA TYR A 203 12.06 19.44 -1.41
C TYR A 203 11.67 20.71 -2.18
N VAL A 204 10.58 20.68 -2.96
CA VAL A 204 10.09 21.89 -3.67
C VAL A 204 9.51 22.90 -2.70
N ALA A 205 8.57 22.49 -1.86
CA ALA A 205 7.72 23.40 -1.10
C ALA A 205 8.47 24.15 0.01
N TYR A 206 9.46 23.49 0.63
CA TYR A 206 10.11 24.02 1.83
C TYR A 206 11.61 24.24 1.68
N LEU A 207 12.30 23.40 0.93
CA LEU A 207 13.76 23.46 0.83
C LEU A 207 14.25 24.16 -0.46
N HIS A 208 13.36 24.34 -1.44
CA HIS A 208 13.66 24.90 -2.75
C HIS A 208 14.84 24.16 -3.47
N ASP A 209 15.08 22.90 -3.13
CA ASP A 209 16.06 22.05 -3.79
C ASP A 209 15.42 21.35 -4.99
N LEU A 210 15.42 22.04 -6.13
CA LEU A 210 14.78 21.58 -7.35
C LEU A 210 15.43 20.29 -7.89
N THR A 211 16.74 20.13 -7.70
CA THR A 211 17.47 18.95 -8.19
C THR A 211 17.00 17.67 -7.46
N GLN A 212 16.93 17.71 -6.14
CA GLN A 212 16.40 16.59 -5.37
C GLN A 212 14.92 16.37 -5.66
N ALA A 213 14.15 17.45 -5.77
CA ALA A 213 12.74 17.36 -6.10
C ALA A 213 12.50 16.64 -7.44
N GLU A 214 13.18 17.06 -8.50
CA GLU A 214 13.07 16.44 -9.83
C GLU A 214 13.44 14.97 -9.80
N ALA A 215 14.50 14.59 -9.08
CA ALA A 215 14.94 13.20 -8.96
C ALA A 215 13.87 12.29 -8.34
N TYR A 216 13.21 12.75 -7.27
CA TYR A 216 12.13 11.99 -6.62
C TYR A 216 10.82 12.02 -7.41
N LEU A 217 10.43 13.20 -7.93
CA LEU A 217 9.17 13.35 -8.69
C LEU A 217 9.20 12.59 -10.01
N SER A 218 10.34 12.52 -10.70
CA SER A 218 10.49 11.72 -11.92
C SER A 218 10.22 10.23 -11.68
N LYS A 219 10.77 9.68 -10.59
CA LYS A 219 10.52 8.29 -10.19
C LYS A 219 9.05 8.07 -9.84
N ALA A 220 8.48 8.97 -9.04
CA ALA A 220 7.07 8.91 -8.64
C ALA A 220 6.15 8.94 -9.85
N TYR A 221 6.40 9.85 -10.80
CA TYR A 221 5.64 9.97 -12.04
C TYR A 221 5.70 8.68 -12.86
N THR A 222 6.91 8.16 -13.11
CA THR A 222 7.10 6.93 -13.89
C THR A 222 6.39 5.73 -13.26
N THR A 223 6.46 5.60 -11.94
CA THR A 223 5.78 4.53 -11.19
C THR A 223 4.26 4.68 -11.28
N ALA A 224 3.74 5.89 -11.05
CA ALA A 224 2.29 6.14 -11.10
C ALA A 224 1.69 5.86 -12.47
N LEU A 225 2.38 6.24 -13.56
CA LEU A 225 1.91 5.96 -14.92
C LEU A 225 1.89 4.46 -15.22
N ARG A 226 2.95 3.73 -14.83
CA ARG A 226 3.00 2.28 -15.01
C ARG A 226 1.87 1.57 -14.28
N ASP A 227 1.64 1.95 -13.02
CA ASP A 227 0.61 1.33 -12.20
C ASP A 227 -0.79 1.66 -12.74
N MET A 228 -1.00 2.88 -13.22
CA MET A 228 -2.25 3.28 -13.87
C MET A 228 -2.49 2.50 -15.16
N ASP A 229 -1.46 2.30 -16.01
CA ASP A 229 -1.56 1.48 -17.21
C ASP A 229 -1.98 0.05 -16.87
N CYS A 230 -1.34 -0.59 -15.89
CA CYS A 230 -1.71 -1.93 -15.44
C CYS A 230 -3.18 -2.01 -14.98
N VAL A 231 -3.64 -1.02 -14.21
CA VAL A 231 -5.03 -0.96 -13.73
C VAL A 231 -6.02 -0.84 -14.89
N ILE A 232 -5.75 0.07 -15.82
CA ILE A 232 -6.65 0.29 -16.97
C ILE A 232 -6.68 -0.94 -17.88
N ALA A 233 -5.52 -1.54 -18.16
CA ALA A 233 -5.44 -2.78 -18.94
C ALA A 233 -6.26 -3.90 -18.27
N ALA A 234 -6.12 -4.12 -16.98
CA ALA A 234 -6.88 -5.14 -16.26
C ALA A 234 -8.40 -4.87 -16.29
N PHE A 235 -8.84 -3.62 -16.17
CA PHE A 235 -10.26 -3.28 -16.32
C PHE A 235 -10.77 -3.49 -17.76
N SER A 236 -9.94 -3.23 -18.76
CA SER A 236 -10.25 -3.52 -20.16
C SER A 236 -10.47 -5.03 -20.36
N ASP A 237 -9.57 -5.88 -19.81
CA ASP A 237 -9.70 -7.34 -19.85
C ASP A 237 -10.98 -7.81 -19.14
N ILE A 238 -11.31 -7.25 -17.95
CA ILE A 238 -12.55 -7.58 -17.23
C ILE A 238 -13.79 -7.24 -18.07
N CYS A 239 -13.77 -6.12 -18.78
CA CYS A 239 -14.88 -5.77 -19.69
C CYS A 239 -14.98 -6.77 -20.84
N SER A 240 -13.87 -7.17 -21.44
CA SER A 240 -13.82 -8.17 -22.51
C SER A 240 -14.35 -9.53 -22.04
N GLU A 241 -13.90 -10.05 -20.91
CA GLU A 241 -14.40 -11.30 -20.30
C GLU A 241 -15.91 -11.27 -20.02
N ARG A 242 -16.50 -10.08 -19.84
CA ARG A 242 -17.93 -9.87 -19.70
C ARG A 242 -18.67 -9.69 -21.02
N ASN A 243 -18.01 -9.88 -22.15
CA ASN A 243 -18.51 -9.61 -23.51
C ASN A 243 -18.94 -8.14 -23.70
N ASP A 244 -18.31 -7.21 -22.97
CA ASP A 244 -18.56 -5.76 -23.08
C ASP A 244 -17.38 -5.08 -23.82
N CYS A 245 -17.23 -5.46 -25.08
CA CYS A 245 -16.17 -4.98 -25.97
C CYS A 245 -16.16 -3.44 -26.06
N LYS A 246 -17.33 -2.81 -26.09
CA LYS A 246 -17.44 -1.36 -26.15
C LYS A 246 -16.75 -0.66 -24.96
N ASN A 247 -16.97 -1.13 -23.76
CA ASN A 247 -16.35 -0.56 -22.57
C ASN A 247 -14.88 -0.99 -22.45
N ALA A 248 -14.52 -2.20 -22.91
CA ALA A 248 -13.11 -2.61 -23.00
C ALA A 248 -12.31 -1.63 -23.87
N ILE A 249 -12.79 -1.32 -25.07
CA ILE A 249 -12.15 -0.35 -25.97
C ILE A 249 -12.17 1.07 -25.37
N ALA A 250 -13.25 1.47 -24.70
CA ALA A 250 -13.32 2.78 -24.05
C ALA A 250 -12.24 2.94 -22.95
N CYS A 251 -11.91 1.88 -22.22
CA CYS A 251 -10.79 1.87 -21.26
C CYS A 251 -9.45 2.11 -21.97
N LEU A 252 -9.20 1.44 -23.10
CA LEU A 252 -7.97 1.63 -23.88
C LEU A 252 -7.86 3.06 -24.43
N GLU A 253 -8.95 3.61 -24.96
CA GLU A 253 -8.96 4.99 -25.45
C GLU A 253 -8.79 6.03 -24.32
N TRP A 254 -9.30 5.74 -23.13
CA TRP A 254 -9.03 6.56 -21.94
C TRP A 254 -7.55 6.53 -21.57
N SER A 255 -6.93 5.34 -21.55
CA SER A 255 -5.49 5.20 -21.31
C SER A 255 -4.67 5.99 -22.33
N ARG A 256 -5.00 5.88 -23.61
CA ARG A 256 -4.36 6.66 -24.69
C ARG A 256 -4.40 8.16 -24.41
N LYS A 257 -5.58 8.69 -24.09
CA LYS A 257 -5.76 10.12 -23.80
C LYS A 257 -4.99 10.56 -22.56
N LEU A 258 -4.95 9.71 -21.52
CA LEU A 258 -4.19 9.99 -20.29
C LEU A 258 -2.70 10.08 -20.60
N MET A 259 -2.16 9.13 -21.36
CA MET A 259 -0.72 9.07 -21.65
C MET A 259 -0.27 10.13 -22.66
N ARG A 260 -1.06 10.39 -23.69
CA ARG A 260 -0.75 11.44 -24.66
C ARG A 260 -0.89 12.85 -24.08
N GLY A 261 -1.88 13.08 -23.24
CA GLY A 261 -2.08 14.38 -22.60
C GLY A 261 -2.23 15.51 -23.62
N ILE A 262 -1.26 16.43 -23.64
CA ILE A 262 -1.21 17.60 -24.54
C ILE A 262 -0.53 17.33 -25.89
N GLN A 263 -0.10 16.09 -26.14
CA GLN A 263 0.62 15.75 -27.38
C GLN A 263 -0.33 15.66 -28.56
N THR A 264 0.12 16.16 -29.73
CA THR A 264 -0.61 16.02 -30.99
C THR A 264 -0.37 14.65 -31.63
N GLU A 265 -1.31 14.18 -32.46
CA GLU A 265 -1.16 12.91 -33.21
C GLU A 265 -0.07 13.00 -34.32
N ASP A 266 0.34 14.20 -34.70
CA ASP A 266 1.33 14.41 -35.74
C ASP A 266 2.78 14.23 -35.25
N ASP A 267 3.01 14.32 -33.96
CA ASP A 267 4.32 14.11 -33.36
C ASP A 267 4.61 12.61 -33.22
N ILE A 268 5.76 12.17 -33.76
CA ILE A 268 6.26 10.82 -33.53
C ILE A 268 7.07 10.79 -32.25
N THR A 269 6.60 10.00 -31.30
CA THR A 269 7.24 9.87 -30.00
C THR A 269 7.25 8.41 -29.56
N GLU A 270 7.96 8.11 -28.49
CA GLU A 270 7.92 6.78 -27.87
C GLU A 270 6.51 6.33 -27.42
N LEU A 271 5.56 7.26 -27.29
CA LEU A 271 4.15 6.91 -27.02
C LEU A 271 3.46 6.20 -28.20
N ASP A 272 3.99 6.33 -29.42
CA ASP A 272 3.43 5.60 -30.56
C ASP A 272 3.57 4.09 -30.41
N ARG A 273 4.63 3.61 -29.76
CA ARG A 273 4.77 2.18 -29.38
C ARG A 273 3.64 1.74 -28.45
N TYR A 274 3.30 2.59 -27.49
CA TYR A 274 2.19 2.34 -26.58
C TYR A 274 0.84 2.32 -27.30
N ASP A 275 0.59 3.29 -28.17
CA ASP A 275 -0.62 3.37 -28.98
C ASP A 275 -0.81 2.14 -29.89
N ILE A 276 0.27 1.65 -30.51
CA ILE A 276 0.26 0.44 -31.34
C ILE A 276 -0.21 -0.76 -30.53
N ARG A 277 0.25 -0.90 -29.27
CA ARG A 277 -0.21 -1.95 -28.36
C ARG A 277 -1.70 -1.82 -28.03
N LEU A 278 -2.17 -0.60 -27.76
CA LEU A 278 -3.60 -0.35 -27.47
C LEU A 278 -4.48 -0.67 -28.68
N ASP A 279 -4.02 -0.32 -29.91
CA ASP A 279 -4.74 -0.62 -31.15
C ASP A 279 -4.82 -2.13 -31.40
N LEU A 280 -3.74 -2.87 -31.10
CA LEU A 280 -3.79 -4.33 -31.17
C LEU A 280 -4.81 -4.92 -30.19
N SER A 281 -4.79 -4.48 -28.92
CA SER A 281 -5.75 -4.96 -27.92
C SER A 281 -7.20 -4.65 -28.35
N ALA A 282 -7.45 -3.46 -28.90
CA ALA A 282 -8.77 -3.07 -29.40
C ALA A 282 -9.21 -3.93 -30.61
N ALA A 283 -8.27 -4.26 -31.49
CA ALA A 283 -8.53 -5.16 -32.63
C ALA A 283 -8.89 -6.58 -32.16
N LEU A 284 -8.15 -7.11 -31.16
CA LEU A 284 -8.41 -8.43 -30.60
C LEU A 284 -9.79 -8.50 -29.91
N TYR A 285 -10.14 -7.51 -29.09
CA TYR A 285 -11.46 -7.46 -28.46
C TYR A 285 -12.60 -7.32 -29.47
N SER A 286 -12.39 -6.52 -30.54
CA SER A 286 -13.37 -6.37 -31.62
C SER A 286 -13.56 -7.69 -32.35
N CYS A 287 -12.48 -8.40 -32.67
CA CYS A 287 -12.55 -9.67 -33.37
C CYS A 287 -13.25 -10.74 -32.49
N ASP A 288 -12.92 -10.86 -31.22
CA ASP A 288 -13.53 -11.81 -30.31
C ASP A 288 -15.04 -11.57 -30.16
N SER A 289 -15.48 -10.31 -30.22
CA SER A 289 -16.90 -9.95 -30.22
C SER A 289 -17.59 -10.09 -31.56
N GLY A 290 -16.86 -10.47 -32.62
CA GLY A 290 -17.38 -10.60 -34.00
C GLY A 290 -17.54 -9.25 -34.74
N ASP A 291 -17.01 -8.15 -34.21
CA ASP A 291 -17.02 -6.83 -34.86
C ASP A 291 -15.82 -6.69 -35.82
N LEU A 292 -15.97 -7.29 -36.99
CA LEU A 292 -14.90 -7.34 -37.98
C LEU A 292 -14.59 -5.97 -38.60
N GLU A 293 -15.53 -5.03 -38.60
CA GLU A 293 -15.31 -3.66 -39.10
C GLU A 293 -14.35 -2.90 -38.16
N ASN A 294 -14.60 -2.91 -36.85
CA ASN A 294 -13.69 -2.33 -35.89
C ASN A 294 -12.37 -3.08 -35.83
N THR A 295 -12.35 -4.41 -35.98
CA THR A 295 -11.10 -5.17 -36.10
C THR A 295 -10.23 -4.63 -37.22
N HIS A 296 -10.79 -4.47 -38.44
CA HIS A 296 -10.07 -3.89 -39.55
C HIS A 296 -9.57 -2.47 -39.26
N TYR A 297 -10.43 -1.63 -38.73
CA TYR A 297 -10.08 -0.24 -38.36
C TYR A 297 -8.87 -0.16 -37.43
N TYR A 298 -8.88 -0.94 -36.35
CA TYR A 298 -7.79 -0.88 -35.39
C TYR A 298 -6.49 -1.52 -35.90
N LEU A 299 -6.56 -2.62 -36.66
CA LEU A 299 -5.40 -3.23 -37.27
C LEU A 299 -4.75 -2.29 -38.31
N LYS A 300 -5.54 -1.60 -39.11
CA LYS A 300 -5.06 -0.62 -40.08
C LYS A 300 -4.37 0.54 -39.41
N ARG A 301 -5.01 1.15 -38.41
CA ARG A 301 -4.44 2.25 -37.61
C ARG A 301 -3.13 1.84 -36.94
N MET A 302 -3.09 0.63 -36.37
CA MET A 302 -1.90 0.04 -35.77
C MET A 302 -0.75 -0.08 -36.77
N LEU A 303 -1.01 -0.67 -37.92
CA LEU A 303 0.01 -0.93 -38.95
C LEU A 303 0.54 0.36 -39.56
N GLU A 304 -0.34 1.32 -39.89
CA GLU A 304 0.06 2.66 -40.38
C GLU A 304 1.01 3.36 -39.40
N LYS A 305 0.72 3.29 -38.08
CA LYS A 305 1.60 3.84 -37.04
C LYS A 305 2.92 3.10 -36.96
N ALA A 306 2.92 1.77 -37.01
CA ALA A 306 4.12 0.95 -36.96
C ALA A 306 5.08 1.26 -38.12
N VAL A 307 4.55 1.30 -39.35
CA VAL A 307 5.33 1.67 -40.53
C VAL A 307 5.92 3.06 -40.41
N ARG A 308 5.14 4.03 -39.97
CA ARG A 308 5.59 5.41 -39.79
C ARG A 308 6.67 5.51 -38.70
N PHE A 309 6.51 4.80 -37.58
CA PHE A 309 7.46 4.79 -36.49
C PHE A 309 8.81 4.18 -36.92
N ASP A 310 8.78 2.99 -37.55
CA ASP A 310 9.99 2.29 -37.98
C ASP A 310 10.72 3.00 -39.14
N ALA A 311 10.01 3.83 -39.92
CA ALA A 311 10.61 4.69 -40.96
C ALA A 311 11.26 5.96 -40.37
N THR A 312 11.04 6.27 -39.10
CA THR A 312 11.60 7.46 -38.46
C THR A 312 12.98 7.13 -37.84
N ALA A 313 13.97 7.97 -38.17
CA ALA A 313 15.30 7.81 -37.58
C ALA A 313 15.23 7.92 -36.04
N PRO A 314 15.98 7.10 -35.28
CA PRO A 314 15.92 7.08 -33.82
C PRO A 314 16.15 8.46 -33.17
N GLU A 315 17.00 9.29 -33.78
CA GLU A 315 17.29 10.65 -33.34
C GLU A 315 16.14 11.65 -33.53
N ASP A 316 15.20 11.32 -34.42
CA ASP A 316 14.01 12.15 -34.70
C ASP A 316 12.79 11.73 -33.85
N ILE A 317 12.86 10.59 -33.16
CA ILE A 317 11.83 10.16 -32.23
C ILE A 317 11.92 11.01 -30.96
N LYS A 318 10.90 11.79 -30.72
CA LYS A 318 10.87 12.73 -29.58
C LYS A 318 10.44 12.06 -28.29
N LEU A 319 10.89 12.62 -27.18
CA LEU A 319 10.26 12.34 -25.88
C LEU A 319 8.84 12.91 -25.85
N PRO A 320 7.92 12.29 -25.10
CA PRO A 320 6.60 12.87 -24.89
C PRO A 320 6.71 14.30 -24.33
N VAL A 321 5.82 15.19 -24.80
CA VAL A 321 5.83 16.62 -24.40
C VAL A 321 5.84 16.78 -22.88
N ILE A 322 5.07 15.94 -22.16
CA ILE A 322 5.01 15.99 -20.71
C ILE A 322 6.37 15.68 -20.06
N ASN A 323 7.15 14.76 -20.62
CA ASN A 323 8.50 14.46 -20.16
C ASN A 323 9.43 15.67 -20.29
N THR A 324 9.31 16.39 -21.41
CA THR A 324 10.10 17.63 -21.64
C THR A 324 9.72 18.72 -20.64
N ILE A 325 8.42 18.91 -20.37
CA ILE A 325 7.93 19.90 -19.39
C ILE A 325 8.39 19.56 -17.96
N MET A 326 8.39 18.29 -17.60
CA MET A 326 8.76 17.83 -16.27
C MET A 326 10.27 17.54 -16.11
N HIS A 327 11.08 17.81 -17.15
CA HIS A 327 12.52 17.47 -17.17
C HIS A 327 12.82 15.99 -16.90
N ILE A 328 11.89 15.08 -17.25
CA ILE A 328 12.02 13.65 -17.05
C ILE A 328 12.69 13.04 -18.27
N GLN A 329 13.92 12.53 -18.10
CA GLN A 329 14.69 11.91 -19.19
C GLN A 329 14.44 10.39 -19.33
N GLU A 330 13.88 9.76 -18.30
CA GLU A 330 13.53 8.35 -18.34
C GLU A 330 12.12 8.16 -18.89
N LEU A 331 12.01 7.28 -19.88
CA LEU A 331 10.71 6.86 -20.40
C LEU A 331 10.02 5.94 -19.40
N PRO A 332 8.70 6.06 -19.24
CA PRO A 332 7.91 5.08 -18.50
C PRO A 332 8.18 3.65 -19.02
N HIS A 333 8.10 2.67 -18.15
CA HIS A 333 8.47 1.27 -18.44
C HIS A 333 7.71 0.66 -19.65
N TYR A 334 6.53 1.15 -19.99
CA TYR A 334 5.79 0.70 -21.16
C TYR A 334 6.50 0.99 -22.50
N ALA A 335 7.37 2.01 -22.54
CA ALA A 335 8.18 2.29 -23.71
C ALA A 335 9.33 1.29 -23.92
N ASN A 336 9.72 0.56 -22.86
CA ASN A 336 10.86 -0.36 -22.88
C ASN A 336 10.51 -1.78 -23.36
N ILE A 337 9.23 -2.12 -23.56
CA ILE A 337 8.81 -3.48 -23.94
C ILE A 337 9.41 -3.91 -25.27
N TRP A 338 9.88 -2.97 -26.11
CA TRP A 338 10.29 -3.18 -27.49
C TRP A 338 11.62 -2.51 -27.85
N THR A 339 12.42 -2.20 -26.87
CA THR A 339 13.72 -1.53 -27.11
C THR A 339 14.62 -2.38 -27.99
N GLY A 340 15.02 -1.81 -29.10
CA GLY A 340 16.06 -2.33 -29.98
C GLY A 340 15.62 -3.14 -31.19
N LYS A 341 14.31 -3.39 -31.40
CA LYS A 341 13.79 -4.07 -32.60
C LYS A 341 12.74 -3.21 -33.32
N PRO A 342 12.68 -3.27 -34.67
CA PRO A 342 11.56 -2.70 -35.42
C PRO A 342 10.22 -3.25 -34.94
N ILE A 343 9.21 -2.39 -34.90
CA ILE A 343 7.86 -2.81 -34.47
C ILE A 343 7.30 -3.80 -35.49
N MET A 344 7.58 -3.62 -36.78
CA MET A 344 7.17 -4.51 -37.82
C MET A 344 7.64 -5.96 -37.61
N GLU A 345 8.87 -6.19 -37.15
CA GLU A 345 9.41 -7.52 -36.82
C GLU A 345 8.55 -8.21 -35.74
N TRP A 346 8.03 -7.44 -34.80
CA TRP A 346 7.14 -7.98 -33.77
C TRP A 346 5.73 -8.28 -34.31
N LEU A 347 5.19 -7.42 -35.19
CA LEU A 347 3.86 -7.61 -35.77
C LEU A 347 3.80 -8.87 -36.66
N GLU A 348 4.94 -9.39 -37.17
CA GLU A 348 5.01 -10.67 -37.85
C GLU A 348 4.46 -11.84 -37.03
N GLN A 349 4.48 -11.72 -35.69
CA GLN A 349 3.89 -12.73 -34.81
C GLN A 349 2.38 -12.85 -34.97
N LEU A 350 1.69 -11.83 -35.47
CA LEU A 350 0.25 -11.90 -35.78
C LEU A 350 -0.10 -12.88 -36.89
N ASP A 351 0.87 -13.23 -37.75
CA ASP A 351 0.70 -14.22 -38.77
C ASP A 351 0.52 -15.65 -38.21
N LEU A 352 0.85 -15.84 -36.94
CA LEU A 352 0.69 -17.13 -36.23
C LEU A 352 -0.76 -17.38 -35.75
N PHE A 353 -1.62 -16.35 -35.70
CA PHE A 353 -3.02 -16.57 -35.34
C PHE A 353 -3.75 -17.39 -36.40
N THR A 354 -4.55 -18.34 -35.96
CA THR A 354 -5.40 -19.17 -36.80
C THR A 354 -6.87 -18.82 -36.61
N ASP A 355 -7.72 -19.24 -37.53
CA ASP A 355 -9.18 -19.07 -37.42
C ASP A 355 -9.77 -19.90 -36.26
N GLU A 356 -9.05 -20.90 -35.73
CA GLU A 356 -9.44 -21.62 -34.53
C GLU A 356 -9.22 -20.78 -33.29
N ASP A 357 -8.16 -19.95 -33.27
CA ASP A 357 -7.84 -19.05 -32.18
C ASP A 357 -8.74 -17.82 -32.19
N LEU A 358 -8.88 -17.19 -33.36
CA LEU A 358 -9.62 -15.94 -33.51
C LEU A 358 -10.31 -15.90 -34.92
N PRO A 359 -11.58 -16.30 -34.99
CA PRO A 359 -12.27 -16.42 -36.28
C PRO A 359 -12.30 -15.12 -37.11
N GLY A 360 -11.82 -15.20 -38.34
CA GLY A 360 -11.79 -14.09 -39.31
C GLY A 360 -10.63 -13.10 -39.12
N PHE A 361 -9.85 -13.18 -38.05
CA PHE A 361 -8.73 -12.27 -37.79
C PHE A 361 -7.67 -12.32 -38.87
N LYS A 362 -7.26 -13.51 -39.27
CA LYS A 362 -6.21 -13.72 -40.27
C LYS A 362 -6.57 -13.09 -41.62
N ALA A 363 -7.79 -13.30 -42.07
CA ALA A 363 -8.25 -12.72 -43.35
C ALA A 363 -8.22 -11.19 -43.34
N ILE A 364 -8.62 -10.58 -42.23
CA ILE A 364 -8.59 -9.12 -42.05
C ILE A 364 -7.16 -8.63 -41.99
N TRP A 365 -6.28 -9.32 -41.24
CA TRP A 365 -4.86 -8.96 -41.10
C TRP A 365 -4.16 -8.98 -42.49
N GLU A 366 -4.36 -9.99 -43.28
CA GLU A 366 -3.83 -10.04 -44.66
C GLU A 366 -4.36 -8.89 -45.53
N ALA A 367 -5.67 -8.62 -45.48
CA ALA A 367 -6.25 -7.50 -46.21
C ALA A 367 -5.66 -6.15 -45.77
N VAL A 368 -5.46 -5.93 -44.47
CA VAL A 368 -4.85 -4.72 -43.95
C VAL A 368 -3.39 -4.59 -44.42
N LYS A 369 -2.62 -5.70 -44.45
CA LYS A 369 -1.26 -5.68 -44.99
C LYS A 369 -1.23 -5.26 -46.45
N GLU A 370 -2.14 -5.81 -47.28
CA GLU A 370 -2.25 -5.43 -48.68
C GLU A 370 -2.63 -3.96 -48.92
N GLU A 371 -3.40 -3.37 -47.98
CA GLU A 371 -3.80 -1.96 -48.05
C GLU A 371 -2.70 -0.97 -47.63
N VAL A 372 -1.85 -1.35 -46.69
CA VAL A 372 -0.92 -0.42 -46.01
C VAL A 372 0.53 -0.59 -46.50
N LEU A 373 0.96 -1.81 -46.83
CA LEU A 373 2.31 -2.14 -47.30
C LEU A 373 2.40 -2.17 -48.84
#